data_21e979074a3f062e02b9267d876a8d56
#
_entry.id   21e979074a3f062e02b9267d876a8d56
#
_cell.length_a   1.000
_cell.length_b   1.000
_cell.length_c   1.000
_cell.angle_alpha   90.00
_cell.angle_beta   90.00
_cell.angle_gamma   90.00
#
_symmetry.space_group_name_H-M   'P 1'
#
loop_
_entity.id
_entity.type
_entity.pdbx_description
1 polymer ?
#
loop_
_entity_poly.entity_id
_entity_poly.type
_entity_poly.pdbx_seq_one_letter_code
_entity_poly.pdbx_strand_id
1 'polypeptide(L)'
;MKRTNQLRLFDCTSLDEDSDGHVCIKCDTFKDSSEFRFRENDGTSRRSICRECTNRNGKIVQELRKYNPFPCTEDYKCPCCNKTEKELKEYGRWQDRSVWVLDHNHITEKFRGWICNSCNNALGRFEDNIDTLKRVIKYLEKNL
;
A
#
# COMPACT_ATOMS: atom_id res chain seq x y z
N MET A 1 -15.54 -9.33 -14.44
CA MET A 1 -14.96 -8.79 -15.68
C MET A 1 -13.48 -9.14 -15.72
N LYS A 2 -13.06 -9.99 -16.65
CA LYS A 2 -11.68 -10.43 -16.82
C LYS A 2 -10.86 -9.26 -17.38
N ARG A 3 -9.84 -8.78 -16.66
CA ARG A 3 -8.80 -7.93 -17.26
C ARG A 3 -7.93 -8.84 -18.12
N THR A 4 -8.15 -8.84 -19.39
CA THR A 4 -7.25 -9.40 -20.39
C THR A 4 -5.97 -8.59 -20.36
N ASN A 5 -4.86 -9.25 -20.05
CA ASN A 5 -3.51 -8.73 -20.21
C ASN A 5 -3.23 -8.63 -21.71
N GLN A 6 -3.69 -7.56 -22.33
CA GLN A 6 -3.29 -7.21 -23.69
C GLN A 6 -1.95 -6.50 -23.59
N LEU A 7 -0.89 -7.19 -23.98
CA LEU A 7 0.38 -6.59 -24.35
C LEU A 7 0.07 -5.56 -25.45
N ARG A 8 -0.04 -4.29 -25.08
CA ARG A 8 -0.04 -3.20 -26.06
C ARG A 8 1.38 -3.14 -26.63
N LEU A 9 1.53 -3.54 -27.89
CA LEU A 9 2.66 -3.11 -28.70
C LEU A 9 2.66 -1.58 -28.64
N PHE A 10 3.65 -1.01 -27.96
CA PHE A 10 3.93 0.41 -28.02
C PHE A 10 4.44 0.69 -29.44
N ASP A 11 3.67 1.45 -30.20
CA ASP A 11 4.18 2.17 -31.37
C ASP A 11 5.30 3.09 -30.88
N CYS A 12 6.52 2.69 -31.18
CA CYS A 12 7.73 3.43 -30.84
C CYS A 12 7.94 4.55 -31.86
N THR A 13 7.00 5.52 -31.92
CA THR A 13 7.20 6.73 -32.70
C THR A 13 7.39 7.90 -31.74
N SER A 14 8.63 8.41 -31.69
CA SER A 14 9.07 9.67 -31.09
C SER A 14 8.66 9.91 -29.62
N LEU A 15 9.28 9.18 -28.71
CA LEU A 15 9.53 9.70 -27.38
C LEU A 15 10.81 10.53 -27.48
N ASP A 16 10.72 11.83 -27.21
CA ASP A 16 11.87 12.69 -27.01
C ASP A 16 12.74 12.00 -25.93
N GLU A 17 13.97 11.63 -26.32
CA GLU A 17 14.91 10.85 -25.51
C GLU A 17 15.40 11.58 -24.22
N ASP A 18 14.83 12.73 -23.90
CA ASP A 18 15.19 13.59 -22.77
C ASP A 18 14.10 13.79 -21.71
N SER A 19 12.99 13.06 -21.76
CA SER A 19 11.95 13.23 -20.72
C SER A 19 12.32 12.45 -19.44
N ASP A 20 12.91 13.12 -18.46
CA ASP A 20 13.15 12.60 -17.11
C ASP A 20 11.82 12.34 -16.38
N GLY A 21 11.22 11.18 -16.60
CA GLY A 21 9.93 10.80 -16.02
C GLY A 21 9.70 9.28 -16.03
N HIS A 22 8.61 8.86 -15.37
CA HIS A 22 8.18 7.46 -15.38
C HIS A 22 6.67 7.32 -15.15
N VAL A 23 6.14 6.11 -15.38
CA VAL A 23 4.72 5.81 -15.20
C VAL A 23 4.41 5.62 -13.71
N CYS A 24 3.42 6.35 -13.21
CA CYS A 24 2.89 6.16 -11.87
C CYS A 24 2.12 4.82 -11.79
N ILE A 25 2.56 3.91 -10.90
CA ILE A 25 1.92 2.59 -10.73
C ILE A 25 0.48 2.64 -10.21
N LYS A 26 0.03 3.80 -9.70
CA LYS A 26 -1.32 3.97 -9.12
C LYS A 26 -2.34 4.49 -10.14
N CYS A 27 -1.98 5.46 -10.98
CA CYS A 27 -2.88 6.04 -11.99
C CYS A 27 -2.52 5.65 -13.43
N ASP A 28 -1.46 4.86 -13.61
CA ASP A 28 -0.99 4.36 -14.91
C ASP A 28 -0.73 5.49 -15.93
N THR A 29 -0.27 6.66 -15.43
CA THR A 29 0.00 7.85 -16.24
C THR A 29 1.49 8.17 -16.18
N PHE A 30 2.10 8.43 -17.35
CA PHE A 30 3.46 8.96 -17.40
C PHE A 30 3.48 10.38 -16.82
N LYS A 31 4.45 10.67 -15.98
CA LYS A 31 4.63 11.96 -15.32
C LYS A 31 6.11 12.28 -15.20
N ASP A 32 6.43 13.55 -15.20
CA ASP A 32 7.76 14.07 -14.96
C ASP A 32 8.31 13.61 -13.59
N SER A 33 9.62 13.38 -13.48
CA SER A 33 10.27 12.95 -12.25
C SER A 33 10.01 13.87 -11.06
N SER A 34 9.83 15.18 -11.28
CA SER A 34 9.49 16.14 -10.23
C SER A 34 8.15 15.85 -9.55
N GLU A 35 7.22 15.18 -10.24
CA GLU A 35 5.92 14.78 -9.72
C GLU A 35 6.01 13.60 -8.73
N PHE A 36 7.17 13.03 -8.54
CA PHE A 36 7.41 11.95 -7.58
C PHE A 36 8.28 12.42 -6.43
N ARG A 37 7.94 12.00 -5.21
CA ARG A 37 8.78 12.27 -4.02
C ARG A 37 9.99 11.36 -4.01
N PHE A 38 11.08 11.80 -3.47
CA PHE A 38 12.22 10.94 -3.17
C PHE A 38 11.82 9.86 -2.12
N ARG A 39 12.45 8.70 -2.21
CA ARG A 39 12.29 7.64 -1.19
C ARG A 39 12.97 8.02 0.10
N GLU A 40 14.16 8.56 -0.02
CA GLU A 40 15.03 8.98 1.07
C GLU A 40 15.45 10.44 0.87
N ASN A 41 16.02 11.04 1.90
CA ASN A 41 16.43 12.46 1.84
C ASN A 41 17.72 12.67 1.05
N ASP A 42 18.37 11.59 0.58
CA ASP A 42 19.59 11.64 -0.22
C ASP A 42 19.38 12.05 -1.69
N GLY A 43 18.12 12.09 -2.13
CA GLY A 43 17.76 12.48 -3.49
C GLY A 43 18.11 11.46 -4.58
N THR A 44 18.50 10.23 -4.20
CA THR A 44 19.01 9.24 -5.16
C THR A 44 17.91 8.47 -5.90
N SER A 45 16.78 8.20 -5.24
CA SER A 45 15.71 7.43 -5.85
C SER A 45 14.32 8.02 -5.59
N ARG A 46 13.45 7.97 -6.61
CA ARG A 46 12.08 8.45 -6.50
C ARG A 46 11.09 7.33 -6.18
N ARG A 47 9.94 7.69 -5.61
CA ARG A 47 8.84 6.75 -5.37
C ARG A 47 8.14 6.42 -6.69
N SER A 48 7.54 5.24 -6.76
CA SER A 48 6.78 4.79 -7.93
C SER A 48 5.35 5.34 -8.00
N ILE A 49 4.90 6.05 -6.95
CA ILE A 49 3.57 6.65 -6.87
C ILE A 49 3.74 8.17 -6.89
N CYS A 50 3.03 8.84 -7.80
CA CYS A 50 3.11 10.30 -7.94
C CYS A 50 2.54 11.04 -6.72
N ARG A 51 2.92 12.33 -6.58
CA ARG A 51 2.48 13.21 -5.48
C ARG A 51 0.97 13.34 -5.41
N GLU A 52 0.30 13.46 -6.55
CA GLU A 52 -1.15 13.56 -6.63
C GLU A 52 -1.84 12.33 -6.03
N CYS A 53 -1.47 11.13 -6.47
CA CYS A 53 -2.01 9.88 -5.94
C CYS A 53 -1.70 9.70 -4.44
N THR A 54 -0.50 10.08 -4.01
CA THR A 54 -0.11 10.05 -2.60
C THR A 54 -0.96 11.02 -1.77
N ASN A 55 -1.15 12.24 -2.25
CA ASN A 55 -1.94 13.26 -1.56
C ASN A 55 -3.43 12.89 -1.52
N ARG A 56 -3.98 12.35 -2.62
CA ARG A 56 -5.36 11.84 -2.65
C ARG A 56 -5.56 10.75 -1.59
N ASN A 57 -4.66 9.77 -1.54
CA ASN A 57 -4.73 8.71 -0.52
C ASN A 57 -4.64 9.29 0.91
N GLY A 58 -3.79 10.28 1.13
CA GLY A 58 -3.69 10.97 2.42
C GLY A 58 -5.00 11.64 2.83
N LYS A 59 -5.70 12.31 1.90
CA LYS A 59 -7.01 12.93 2.16
C LYS A 59 -8.07 11.88 2.52
N ILE A 60 -8.11 10.75 1.80
CA ILE A 60 -9.03 9.64 2.10
C ILE A 60 -8.80 9.12 3.52
N VAL A 61 -7.55 8.81 3.87
CA VAL A 61 -7.21 8.32 5.21
C VAL A 61 -7.56 9.34 6.29
N GLN A 62 -7.31 10.63 6.05
CA GLN A 62 -7.65 11.70 6.97
C GLN A 62 -9.16 11.81 7.19
N GLU A 63 -9.97 11.69 6.12
CA GLU A 63 -11.41 11.71 6.21
C GLU A 63 -11.94 10.48 6.96
N LEU A 64 -11.46 9.30 6.63
CA LEU A 64 -11.87 8.06 7.31
C LEU A 64 -11.56 8.08 8.81
N ARG A 65 -10.45 8.70 9.22
CA ARG A 65 -10.08 8.83 10.65
C ARG A 65 -11.09 9.62 11.48
N LYS A 66 -11.82 10.55 10.87
CA LYS A 66 -12.83 11.34 11.60
C LYS A 66 -13.97 10.47 12.15
N TYR A 67 -14.32 9.41 11.41
CA TYR A 67 -15.45 8.54 11.74
C TYR A 67 -15.02 7.17 12.31
N ASN A 68 -13.73 6.88 12.29
CA ASN A 68 -13.18 5.63 12.76
C ASN A 68 -12.07 5.91 13.77
N PRO A 69 -12.41 6.10 15.05
CA PRO A 69 -11.44 6.47 16.08
C PRO A 69 -10.34 5.41 16.21
N PHE A 70 -9.17 5.86 16.61
CA PHE A 70 -8.02 5.02 16.87
C PHE A 70 -8.33 4.03 18.01
N PRO A 71 -7.95 2.75 17.91
CA PRO A 71 -8.14 1.81 19.00
C PRO A 71 -7.28 2.19 20.19
N CYS A 72 -7.93 2.51 21.31
CA CYS A 72 -7.27 3.00 22.52
C CYS A 72 -7.26 1.97 23.67
N THR A 73 -7.75 0.75 23.44
CA THR A 73 -7.77 -0.31 24.45
C THR A 73 -6.53 -1.19 24.32
N GLU A 74 -5.93 -1.53 25.48
CA GLU A 74 -4.75 -2.42 25.51
C GLU A 74 -5.04 -3.82 24.95
N ASP A 75 -6.30 -4.25 25.02
CA ASP A 75 -6.76 -5.55 24.53
C ASP A 75 -7.04 -5.58 23.04
N TYR A 76 -6.93 -4.44 22.31
CA TYR A 76 -7.17 -4.44 20.88
C TYR A 76 -6.17 -5.34 20.15
N LYS A 77 -6.70 -6.21 19.30
CA LYS A 77 -5.90 -7.14 18.50
C LYS A 77 -6.03 -6.85 17.02
N CYS A 78 -4.92 -6.98 16.32
CA CYS A 78 -4.92 -6.89 14.87
C CYS A 78 -5.85 -7.94 14.26
N PRO A 79 -6.87 -7.58 13.46
CA PRO A 79 -7.79 -8.55 12.86
C PRO A 79 -7.11 -9.58 11.95
N CYS A 80 -5.91 -9.30 11.45
CA CYS A 80 -5.20 -10.20 10.54
C CYS A 80 -4.28 -11.20 11.28
N CYS A 81 -3.51 -10.75 12.27
CA CYS A 81 -2.54 -11.61 12.94
C CYS A 81 -2.87 -11.90 14.41
N ASN A 82 -3.99 -11.35 14.91
CA ASN A 82 -4.50 -11.52 16.27
C ASN A 82 -3.53 -11.11 17.40
N LYS A 83 -2.55 -10.24 17.11
CA LYS A 83 -1.58 -9.73 18.08
C LYS A 83 -2.01 -8.40 18.67
N THR A 84 -1.74 -8.20 19.97
CA THR A 84 -1.89 -6.93 20.68
C THR A 84 -0.75 -5.96 20.34
N GLU A 85 -0.89 -4.67 20.71
CA GLU A 85 0.17 -3.68 20.57
C GLU A 85 1.44 -4.08 21.34
N LYS A 86 1.28 -4.60 22.55
CA LYS A 86 2.40 -5.06 23.40
C LYS A 86 3.20 -6.15 22.70
N GLU A 87 2.53 -7.19 22.20
CA GLU A 87 3.19 -8.29 21.48
C GLU A 87 3.89 -7.80 20.20
N LEU A 88 3.33 -6.80 19.50
CA LEU A 88 3.94 -6.23 18.30
C LEU A 88 5.20 -5.40 18.61
N LYS A 89 5.22 -4.70 19.75
CA LYS A 89 6.37 -3.90 20.21
C LYS A 89 7.53 -4.75 20.72
N GLU A 90 7.27 -5.92 21.27
CA GLU A 90 8.30 -6.87 21.73
C GLU A 90 9.25 -7.29 20.59
N TYR A 91 8.81 -7.28 19.33
CA TYR A 91 9.67 -7.53 18.16
C TYR A 91 10.56 -6.33 17.74
N GLY A 92 10.64 -5.26 18.53
CA GLY A 92 11.72 -4.26 18.54
C GLY A 92 11.72 -3.20 17.47
N ARG A 93 10.81 -3.20 16.49
CA ARG A 93 10.84 -2.24 15.35
C ARG A 93 9.99 -0.98 15.52
N TRP A 94 9.12 -0.90 16.56
CA TRP A 94 8.07 0.10 16.64
C TRP A 94 7.95 0.76 18.03
N GLN A 95 9.05 0.82 18.81
CA GLN A 95 9.01 1.29 20.20
C GLN A 95 8.44 2.70 20.33
N ASP A 96 8.77 3.61 19.39
CA ASP A 96 8.39 5.04 19.46
C ASP A 96 7.26 5.43 18.49
N ARG A 97 6.62 4.47 17.82
CA ARG A 97 5.59 4.76 16.82
C ARG A 97 4.35 3.91 17.07
N SER A 98 3.21 4.43 16.62
CA SER A 98 1.98 3.62 16.56
C SER A 98 2.18 2.39 15.70
N VAL A 99 1.81 1.23 16.23
CA VAL A 99 1.81 -0.03 15.48
C VAL A 99 0.60 -0.15 14.56
N TRP A 100 -0.46 0.64 14.81
CA TRP A 100 -1.73 0.57 14.09
C TRP A 100 -1.76 1.50 12.88
N VAL A 101 -2.28 0.98 11.78
CA VAL A 101 -2.52 1.71 10.52
C VAL A 101 -3.99 1.57 10.17
N LEU A 102 -4.61 2.68 9.75
CA LEU A 102 -5.94 2.64 9.17
C LEU A 102 -5.88 1.96 7.81
N ASP A 103 -6.61 0.88 7.68
CA ASP A 103 -6.75 0.15 6.43
C ASP A 103 -8.10 0.47 5.77
N HIS A 104 -8.09 0.54 4.45
CA HIS A 104 -9.27 0.83 3.65
C HIS A 104 -9.20 0.14 2.28
N ASN A 105 -10.35 -0.09 1.70
CA ASN A 105 -10.43 -0.63 0.34
C ASN A 105 -10.03 0.45 -0.67
N HIS A 106 -8.98 0.19 -1.45
CA HIS A 106 -8.43 1.15 -2.41
C HIS A 106 -9.33 1.43 -3.64
N ILE A 107 -10.37 0.62 -3.87
CA ILE A 107 -11.33 0.80 -4.96
C ILE A 107 -12.56 1.56 -4.47
N THR A 108 -13.12 1.14 -3.33
CA THR A 108 -14.37 1.71 -2.79
C THR A 108 -14.12 2.83 -1.78
N GLU A 109 -12.87 3.05 -1.40
CA GLU A 109 -12.41 4.02 -0.39
C GLU A 109 -13.04 3.82 1.00
N LYS A 110 -13.66 2.64 1.26
CA LYS A 110 -14.32 2.33 2.54
C LYS A 110 -13.32 1.79 3.57
N PHE A 111 -13.50 2.23 4.81
CA PHE A 111 -12.76 1.70 5.95
C PHE A 111 -12.95 0.19 6.09
N ARG A 112 -11.85 -0.54 6.33
CA ARG A 112 -11.84 -1.98 6.61
C ARG A 112 -11.52 -2.29 8.08
N GLY A 113 -10.65 -1.50 8.68
CA GLY A 113 -10.24 -1.71 10.07
C GLY A 113 -8.93 -1.00 10.41
N TRP A 114 -8.55 -1.10 11.68
CA TRP A 114 -7.21 -0.79 12.13
C TRP A 114 -6.42 -2.09 12.16
N ILE A 115 -5.32 -2.16 11.46
CA ILE A 115 -4.44 -3.34 11.41
C ILE A 115 -3.02 -2.97 11.76
N CYS A 116 -2.19 -3.93 12.12
CA CYS A 116 -0.79 -3.63 12.37
C CYS A 116 -0.05 -3.33 11.05
N ASN A 117 1.01 -2.53 11.16
CA ASN A 117 1.80 -2.12 10.00
C ASN A 117 2.40 -3.31 9.23
N SER A 118 2.79 -4.38 9.93
CA SER A 118 3.30 -5.60 9.27
C SER A 118 2.24 -6.26 8.40
N CYS A 119 1.00 -6.38 8.90
CA CYS A 119 -0.11 -6.93 8.12
C CYS A 119 -0.50 -6.02 6.95
N ASN A 120 -0.55 -4.71 7.17
CA ASN A 120 -0.81 -3.73 6.10
C ASN A 120 0.23 -3.84 4.97
N ASN A 121 1.51 -3.96 5.31
CA ASN A 121 2.56 -4.16 4.32
C ASN A 121 2.45 -5.51 3.60
N ALA A 122 2.06 -6.58 4.31
CA ALA A 122 1.87 -7.90 3.72
C ALA A 122 0.71 -7.89 2.72
N LEU A 123 -0.44 -7.30 3.09
CA LEU A 123 -1.58 -7.15 2.18
C LEU A 123 -1.22 -6.33 0.94
N GLY A 124 -0.49 -5.23 1.12
CA GLY A 124 -0.04 -4.40 0.00
C GLY A 124 0.91 -5.14 -0.96
N ARG A 125 1.75 -6.06 -0.46
CA ARG A 125 2.61 -6.91 -1.31
C ARG A 125 1.82 -7.92 -2.14
N PHE A 126 0.65 -8.32 -1.67
CA PHE A 126 -0.30 -9.17 -2.40
C PHE A 126 -1.36 -8.35 -3.15
N GLU A 127 -1.15 -7.02 -3.28
CA GLU A 127 -2.03 -6.10 -4.01
C GLU A 127 -3.48 -6.14 -3.53
N ASP A 128 -3.71 -6.47 -2.26
CA ASP A 128 -5.05 -6.72 -1.69
C ASP A 128 -5.87 -7.77 -2.48
N ASN A 129 -5.19 -8.64 -3.23
CA ASN A 129 -5.83 -9.58 -4.14
C ASN A 129 -6.18 -10.88 -3.43
N ILE A 130 -7.48 -11.12 -3.27
CA ILE A 130 -8.03 -12.30 -2.58
C ILE A 130 -7.60 -13.61 -3.25
N ASP A 131 -7.56 -13.67 -4.59
CA ASP A 131 -7.18 -14.89 -5.29
C ASP A 131 -5.69 -15.20 -5.13
N THR A 132 -4.85 -14.17 -5.04
CA THR A 132 -3.43 -14.33 -4.69
C THR A 132 -3.29 -14.89 -3.29
N LEU A 133 -4.01 -14.33 -2.31
CA LEU A 133 -3.99 -14.83 -0.93
C LEU A 133 -4.46 -16.28 -0.82
N LYS A 134 -5.52 -16.67 -1.54
CA LYS A 134 -5.95 -18.07 -1.61
C LYS A 134 -4.88 -19.00 -2.18
N ARG A 135 -4.12 -18.55 -3.19
CA ARG A 135 -2.99 -19.33 -3.73
C ARG A 135 -1.87 -19.48 -2.71
N VAL A 136 -1.58 -18.43 -1.94
CA VAL A 136 -0.58 -18.49 -0.86
C VAL A 136 -1.00 -19.48 0.22
N ILE A 137 -2.26 -19.47 0.63
CA ILE A 137 -2.79 -20.46 1.58
C ILE A 137 -2.59 -21.88 1.06
N LYS A 138 -3.04 -22.17 -0.16
CA LYS A 138 -2.85 -23.49 -0.79
C LYS A 138 -1.39 -23.90 -0.93
N TYR A 139 -0.48 -22.94 -1.15
CA TYR A 139 0.94 -23.20 -1.20
C TYR A 139 1.49 -23.63 0.16
N LEU A 140 1.08 -22.99 1.23
CA LEU A 140 1.48 -23.35 2.60
C LEU A 140 0.93 -24.72 3.02
N GLU A 141 -0.31 -25.02 2.64
CA GLU A 141 -0.98 -26.30 2.97
C GLU A 141 -0.35 -27.53 2.32
N LYS A 142 0.42 -27.36 1.22
CA LYS A 142 1.04 -28.49 0.50
C LYS A 142 2.11 -29.24 1.31
N ASN A 143 2.64 -28.65 2.35
CA ASN A 143 3.76 -29.19 3.14
C ASN A 143 3.38 -29.42 4.62
N LEU A 144 2.09 -29.36 4.91
CA LEU A 144 1.53 -29.78 6.21
C LEU A 144 1.02 -31.20 6.13
#